data_42c1c21c274a3ef3d7e019e737e12783
#
_entry.id   42c1c21c274a3ef3d7e019e737e12783
#
_cell.length_a   1.000
_cell.length_b   1.000
_cell.length_c   1.000
_cell.angle_alpha   90.00
_cell.angle_beta   90.00
_cell.angle_gamma   90.00
#
_symmetry.space_group_name_H-M   'P 1'
#
loop_
_entity.id
_entity.type
_entity.pdbx_description
1 polymer ?
#
loop_
_entity_poly.entity_id
_entity_poly.type
_entity_poly.pdbx_seq_one_letter_code
_entity_poly.pdbx_strand_id
1 'polypeptide(L)'
;MIFYVTYRSMKSEEKIDLSDLKCGYPDCCFMVNKHWFRYRAGALIVEDGKLLVMKTKSSDCYYTVGGGVHMGESAEACVLREVQEETGVPYEIDHLAVICENFFTGTEEIIKDYTCHVIEFYFLMKPRGIQELNAESYGWNREREEKHWIPLEEVSQIDLRPQFLRTRMPEILKGNSLIHIVNDDRKK
;
A
#
# COMPACT_ATOMS: atom_id res chain seq x y z
N MET A 1 -27.03 -10.63 13.41
CA MET A 1 -26.42 -10.99 14.70
C MET A 1 -25.26 -10.05 14.92
N ILE A 2 -25.46 -9.03 15.76
CA ILE A 2 -24.46 -7.97 16.00
C ILE A 2 -23.57 -8.47 17.12
N PHE A 3 -22.29 -8.71 16.85
CA PHE A 3 -21.31 -9.03 17.89
C PHE A 3 -20.86 -7.74 18.57
N TYR A 4 -21.28 -7.53 19.81
CA TYR A 4 -20.65 -6.54 20.67
C TYR A 4 -19.34 -7.12 21.19
N VAL A 5 -18.21 -6.56 20.74
CA VAL A 5 -16.93 -6.79 21.41
C VAL A 5 -16.91 -5.90 22.64
N THR A 6 -17.09 -6.51 23.81
CA THR A 6 -16.94 -5.79 25.07
C THR A 6 -15.47 -5.49 25.32
N TYR A 7 -15.12 -4.23 25.18
CA TYR A 7 -13.82 -3.69 25.54
C TYR A 7 -13.66 -3.70 27.06
N ARG A 8 -12.86 -4.61 27.59
CA ARG A 8 -12.54 -4.65 29.03
C ARG A 8 -11.25 -3.91 29.28
N SER A 9 -11.41 -2.71 29.87
CA SER A 9 -10.41 -2.00 30.68
C SER A 9 -9.10 -1.55 30.01
N MET A 10 -9.13 -0.40 29.37
CA MET A 10 -7.98 0.50 29.39
C MET A 10 -8.24 1.61 30.43
N LYS A 11 -7.40 1.68 31.46
CA LYS A 11 -7.37 2.81 32.39
C LYS A 11 -6.61 3.95 31.68
N SER A 12 -7.33 4.93 31.33
CA SER A 12 -7.15 6.36 31.05
C SER A 12 -8.01 6.70 29.83
N GLU A 13 -9.07 7.45 30.09
CA GLU A 13 -9.88 8.10 29.06
C GLU A 13 -9.08 9.27 28.48
N GLU A 14 -8.15 9.03 27.58
CA GLU A 14 -7.81 10.04 26.58
C GLU A 14 -8.92 9.99 25.54
N LYS A 15 -9.87 10.87 25.69
CA LYS A 15 -10.80 11.22 24.62
C LYS A 15 -9.98 11.74 23.46
N ILE A 16 -9.86 10.95 22.41
CA ILE A 16 -9.37 11.45 21.13
C ILE A 16 -10.39 12.51 20.71
N ASP A 17 -9.98 13.77 20.74
CA ASP A 17 -10.77 14.86 20.22
C ASP A 17 -10.76 14.75 18.68
N LEU A 18 -11.85 14.24 18.14
CA LEU A 18 -12.02 14.09 16.69
C LEU A 18 -12.05 15.45 15.95
N SER A 19 -12.11 16.58 16.69
CA SER A 19 -12.07 17.93 16.10
C SER A 19 -10.67 18.34 15.65
N ASP A 20 -9.59 17.67 16.10
CA ASP A 20 -8.22 17.90 15.64
C ASP A 20 -7.87 17.17 14.34
N LEU A 21 -8.76 16.34 13.81
CA LEU A 21 -8.66 15.77 12.48
C LEU A 21 -8.93 16.84 11.42
N LYS A 22 -7.96 17.73 11.23
CA LYS A 22 -7.97 18.67 10.12
C LYS A 22 -7.86 17.90 8.81
N CYS A 23 -8.96 17.84 8.09
CA CYS A 23 -9.09 17.35 6.71
C CYS A 23 -8.91 15.84 6.49
N GLY A 24 -9.99 15.18 6.18
CA GLY A 24 -10.02 13.84 5.64
C GLY A 24 -10.44 12.78 6.65
N TYR A 25 -11.05 11.75 6.14
CA TYR A 25 -11.37 10.57 6.93
C TYR A 25 -10.07 9.87 7.35
N PRO A 26 -9.99 9.34 8.59
CA PRO A 26 -8.77 8.64 9.03
C PRO A 26 -8.56 7.37 8.23
N ASP A 27 -7.30 6.99 8.06
CA ASP A 27 -6.93 5.70 7.50
C ASP A 27 -7.54 4.55 8.29
N CYS A 28 -7.92 3.48 7.60
CA CYS A 28 -8.29 2.22 8.23
C CYS A 28 -7.05 1.55 8.80
N CYS A 29 -6.49 2.13 9.85
CA CYS A 29 -5.34 1.60 10.55
C CYS A 29 -5.45 1.81 12.06
N PHE A 30 -4.76 0.97 12.82
CA PHE A 30 -4.66 1.12 14.27
C PHE A 30 -3.38 0.46 14.81
N MET A 31 -2.95 0.91 15.98
CA MET A 31 -1.83 0.35 16.72
C MET A 31 -2.26 -0.05 18.11
N VAL A 32 -1.97 -1.29 18.54
CA VAL A 32 -2.23 -1.80 19.88
C VAL A 32 -1.08 -2.71 20.30
N ASN A 33 -0.43 -2.43 21.45
CA ASN A 33 0.58 -3.31 22.07
C ASN A 33 1.66 -3.82 21.11
N LYS A 34 2.29 -2.95 20.34
CA LYS A 34 3.26 -3.30 19.28
C LYS A 34 2.69 -4.19 18.16
N HIS A 35 1.39 -4.15 17.94
CA HIS A 35 0.75 -4.68 16.76
C HIS A 35 0.24 -3.51 15.92
N TRP A 36 0.49 -3.56 14.63
CA TRP A 36 0.00 -2.57 13.66
C TRP A 36 -0.85 -3.26 12.62
N PHE A 37 -2.07 -2.76 12.43
CA PHE A 37 -2.96 -3.17 11.36
C PHE A 37 -3.16 -2.01 10.41
N ARG A 38 -3.21 -2.31 9.10
CA ARG A 38 -3.54 -1.34 8.05
C ARG A 38 -4.30 -2.00 6.92
N TYR A 39 -5.28 -1.28 6.36
CA TYR A 39 -5.88 -1.59 5.09
C TYR A 39 -5.28 -0.66 4.03
N ARG A 40 -4.74 -1.22 2.94
CA ARG A 40 -4.03 -0.50 1.89
C ARG A 40 -4.57 -0.89 0.52
N ALA A 41 -4.62 0.09 -0.42
CA ALA A 41 -4.78 -0.16 -1.84
C ALA A 41 -3.51 0.25 -2.58
N GLY A 42 -3.07 -0.59 -3.51
CA GLY A 42 -1.87 -0.38 -4.32
C GLY A 42 -2.16 -0.53 -5.81
N ALA A 43 -1.46 0.24 -6.62
CA ALA A 43 -1.55 0.21 -8.08
C ALA A 43 -0.36 -0.52 -8.69
N LEU A 44 -0.64 -1.43 -9.61
CA LEU A 44 0.35 -2.02 -10.50
C LEU A 44 0.26 -1.29 -11.85
N ILE A 45 1.15 -0.33 -12.05
CA ILE A 45 1.17 0.52 -13.25
C ILE A 45 2.30 0.04 -14.14
N VAL A 46 1.96 -0.42 -15.33
CA VAL A 46 2.93 -0.91 -16.32
C VAL A 46 2.80 -0.12 -17.62
N GLU A 47 3.90 0.51 -18.02
CA GLU A 47 4.02 1.24 -19.30
C GLU A 47 5.26 0.77 -20.04
N ASP A 48 5.12 0.46 -21.32
CA ASP A 48 6.24 0.06 -22.19
C ASP A 48 7.11 -1.07 -21.60
N GLY A 49 6.48 -2.06 -20.96
CA GLY A 49 7.18 -3.18 -20.32
C GLY A 49 7.92 -2.85 -19.03
N LYS A 50 7.62 -1.70 -18.40
CA LYS A 50 8.22 -1.28 -17.13
C LYS A 50 7.16 -1.06 -16.06
N LEU A 51 7.45 -1.50 -14.84
CA LEU A 51 6.65 -1.28 -13.65
C LEU A 51 7.04 0.04 -12.98
N LEU A 52 6.04 0.88 -12.66
CA LEU A 52 6.25 2.05 -11.80
C LEU A 52 6.37 1.61 -10.35
N VAL A 53 7.46 2.02 -9.73
CA VAL A 53 7.70 1.81 -8.29
C VAL A 53 8.18 3.10 -7.63
N MET A 54 7.99 3.18 -6.33
CA MET A 54 8.33 4.32 -5.50
C MET A 54 9.45 3.95 -4.53
N LYS A 55 10.24 4.95 -4.13
CA LYS A 55 11.29 4.80 -3.10
C LYS A 55 11.54 6.14 -2.43
N THR A 56 11.74 6.18 -1.12
CA THR A 56 12.33 7.35 -0.43
C THR A 56 13.83 7.20 -0.29
N LYS A 57 14.53 8.29 0.00
CA LYS A 57 15.99 8.25 0.21
C LYS A 57 16.40 7.42 1.42
N SER A 58 15.57 7.42 2.46
CA SER A 58 15.81 6.67 3.70
C SER A 58 15.38 5.20 3.60
N SER A 59 14.61 4.82 2.58
CA SER A 59 14.17 3.44 2.40
C SER A 59 15.18 2.61 1.62
N ASP A 60 15.45 1.39 2.08
CA ASP A 60 16.27 0.43 1.35
C ASP A 60 15.47 -0.35 0.30
N CYS A 61 14.15 -0.27 0.33
CA CYS A 61 13.26 -1.02 -0.55
C CYS A 61 12.39 -0.13 -1.43
N TYR A 62 11.90 -0.73 -2.52
CA TYR A 62 10.88 -0.17 -3.40
C TYR A 62 9.49 -0.65 -2.97
N TYR A 63 8.47 0.14 -3.32
CA TYR A 63 7.06 -0.19 -3.12
C TYR A 63 6.22 0.36 -4.28
N THR A 64 4.97 -0.09 -4.38
CA THR A 64 4.04 0.36 -5.43
C THR A 64 3.38 1.67 -5.04
N VAL A 65 2.96 2.46 -6.03
CA VAL A 65 2.02 3.56 -5.87
C VAL A 65 0.82 3.11 -5.03
N GLY A 66 0.35 3.93 -4.08
CA GLY A 66 -0.81 3.62 -3.26
C GLY A 66 -0.62 3.88 -1.78
N GLY A 67 -1.73 3.88 -1.05
CA GLY A 67 -1.76 4.28 0.36
C GLY A 67 -2.85 3.63 1.18
N GLY A 68 -3.11 4.22 2.34
CA GLY A 68 -4.13 3.77 3.27
C GLY A 68 -5.54 4.04 2.73
N VAL A 69 -6.40 3.04 2.84
CA VAL A 69 -7.82 3.23 2.58
C VAL A 69 -8.42 4.03 3.71
N HIS A 70 -9.10 5.13 3.40
CA HIS A 70 -9.77 5.93 4.40
C HIS A 70 -11.07 5.26 4.90
N MET A 71 -11.48 5.60 6.12
CA MET A 71 -12.75 5.12 6.66
C MET A 71 -13.91 5.59 5.77
N GLY A 72 -14.69 4.64 5.25
CA GLY A 72 -15.80 4.92 4.33
C GLY A 72 -15.41 5.02 2.85
N GLU A 73 -14.13 4.90 2.52
CA GLU A 73 -13.63 4.82 1.15
C GLU A 73 -13.56 3.37 0.67
N SER A 74 -13.86 3.11 -0.60
CA SER A 74 -13.59 1.80 -1.20
C SER A 74 -12.12 1.69 -1.63
N ALA A 75 -11.60 0.46 -1.74
CA ALA A 75 -10.23 0.26 -2.24
C ALA A 75 -10.03 0.79 -3.66
N GLU A 76 -11.06 0.72 -4.51
CA GLU A 76 -11.03 1.29 -5.88
C GLU A 76 -10.92 2.81 -5.85
N ALA A 77 -11.72 3.48 -4.99
CA ALA A 77 -11.65 4.94 -4.84
C ALA A 77 -10.28 5.36 -4.29
N CYS A 78 -9.78 4.62 -3.28
CA CYS A 78 -8.46 4.86 -2.70
C CYS A 78 -7.35 4.76 -3.74
N VAL A 79 -7.28 3.67 -4.50
CA VAL A 79 -6.18 3.50 -5.48
C VAL A 79 -6.21 4.58 -6.56
N LEU A 80 -7.39 5.01 -7.02
CA LEU A 80 -7.50 6.09 -7.99
C LEU A 80 -7.06 7.44 -7.41
N ARG A 81 -7.42 7.74 -6.16
CA ARG A 81 -6.97 8.93 -5.44
C ARG A 81 -5.46 8.95 -5.27
N GLU A 82 -4.88 7.88 -4.73
CA GLU A 82 -3.44 7.75 -4.52
C GLU A 82 -2.64 7.85 -5.83
N VAL A 83 -3.12 7.18 -6.88
CA VAL A 83 -2.50 7.29 -8.22
C VAL A 83 -2.49 8.74 -8.70
N GLN A 84 -3.61 9.46 -8.56
CA GLN A 84 -3.69 10.87 -8.95
C GLN A 84 -2.78 11.76 -8.08
N GLU A 85 -2.74 11.54 -6.77
CA GLU A 85 -1.93 12.30 -5.83
C GLU A 85 -0.43 12.07 -6.06
N GLU A 86 -0.02 10.81 -6.20
CA GLU A 86 1.39 10.46 -6.32
C GLU A 86 1.96 10.62 -7.72
N THR A 87 1.16 10.44 -8.76
CA THR A 87 1.65 10.52 -10.15
C THR A 87 1.29 11.82 -10.87
N GLY A 88 0.25 12.51 -10.41
CA GLY A 88 -0.30 13.72 -11.03
C GLY A 88 -1.09 13.45 -12.30
N VAL A 89 -1.33 12.18 -12.63
CA VAL A 89 -2.05 11.79 -13.85
C VAL A 89 -3.09 10.70 -13.54
N PRO A 90 -4.29 10.78 -14.15
CA PRO A 90 -5.31 9.78 -13.93
C PRO A 90 -4.97 8.47 -14.66
N TYR A 91 -5.28 7.36 -14.00
CA TYR A 91 -5.29 6.02 -14.58
C TYR A 91 -6.68 5.41 -14.44
N GLU A 92 -7.00 4.46 -15.29
CA GLU A 92 -8.18 3.62 -15.16
C GLU A 92 -7.80 2.25 -14.60
N ILE A 93 -8.66 1.72 -13.74
CA ILE A 93 -8.51 0.34 -13.24
C ILE A 93 -8.83 -0.61 -14.38
N ASP A 94 -7.96 -1.60 -14.59
CA ASP A 94 -8.29 -2.77 -15.42
C ASP A 94 -9.07 -3.79 -14.56
N HIS A 95 -8.46 -4.30 -13.50
CA HIS A 95 -9.12 -5.20 -12.55
C HIS A 95 -8.39 -5.27 -11.21
N LEU A 96 -9.06 -5.80 -10.18
CA LEU A 96 -8.44 -6.21 -8.92
C LEU A 96 -7.63 -7.50 -9.18
N ALA A 97 -6.31 -7.40 -9.14
CA ALA A 97 -5.43 -8.50 -9.49
C ALA A 97 -5.03 -9.37 -8.29
N VAL A 98 -4.80 -8.74 -7.11
CA VAL A 98 -4.34 -9.44 -5.91
C VAL A 98 -5.02 -8.91 -4.66
N ILE A 99 -5.41 -9.84 -3.77
CA ILE A 99 -5.63 -9.57 -2.35
C ILE A 99 -4.49 -10.22 -1.58
N CYS A 100 -3.77 -9.46 -0.78
CA CYS A 100 -2.66 -9.94 0.02
C CYS A 100 -2.91 -9.72 1.51
N GLU A 101 -2.81 -10.79 2.29
CA GLU A 101 -2.62 -10.72 3.74
C GLU A 101 -1.11 -10.69 4.00
N ASN A 102 -0.60 -9.54 4.39
CA ASN A 102 0.84 -9.31 4.53
C ASN A 102 1.23 -9.20 5.99
N PHE A 103 2.05 -10.13 6.45
CA PHE A 103 2.55 -10.21 7.82
C PHE A 103 4.07 -9.99 7.83
N PHE A 104 4.53 -9.02 8.59
CA PHE A 104 5.97 -8.74 8.71
C PHE A 104 6.32 -8.12 10.06
N THR A 105 7.62 -8.06 10.35
CA THR A 105 8.12 -7.26 11.47
C THR A 105 8.56 -5.90 10.93
N GLY A 106 8.01 -4.83 11.48
CA GLY A 106 8.33 -3.46 11.07
C GLY A 106 9.81 -3.14 11.25
N THR A 107 10.39 -2.48 10.26
CA THR A 107 11.80 -2.05 10.26
C THR A 107 11.94 -0.52 10.27
N GLU A 108 10.93 0.19 9.83
CA GLU A 108 10.91 1.66 9.81
C GLU A 108 10.65 2.24 11.20
N GLU A 109 11.16 3.43 11.46
CA GLU A 109 11.25 4.05 12.80
C GLU A 109 9.93 4.00 13.58
N ILE A 110 8.80 4.34 12.96
CA ILE A 110 7.48 4.39 13.63
C ILE A 110 6.95 3.00 13.98
N ILE A 111 7.20 2.00 13.12
CA ILE A 111 6.69 0.64 13.29
C ILE A 111 7.80 -0.35 13.64
N LYS A 112 8.97 0.15 14.03
CA LYS A 112 10.13 -0.68 14.36
C LYS A 112 9.77 -1.69 15.46
N ASP A 113 10.06 -2.94 15.19
CA ASP A 113 9.77 -4.09 16.05
C ASP A 113 8.27 -4.32 16.33
N TYR A 114 7.37 -3.69 15.55
CA TYR A 114 5.96 -4.02 15.58
C TYR A 114 5.68 -5.28 14.76
N THR A 115 4.75 -6.09 15.24
CA THR A 115 4.13 -7.11 14.41
C THR A 115 3.09 -6.45 13.53
N CYS A 116 3.34 -6.45 12.23
CA CYS A 116 2.51 -5.79 11.25
C CYS A 116 1.59 -6.79 10.54
N HIS A 117 0.34 -6.41 10.36
CA HIS A 117 -0.65 -7.14 9.57
C HIS A 117 -1.33 -6.13 8.64
N VAL A 118 -1.06 -6.23 7.36
CA VAL A 118 -1.63 -5.34 6.35
C VAL A 118 -2.49 -6.14 5.38
N ILE A 119 -3.73 -5.71 5.18
CA ILE A 119 -4.58 -6.20 4.09
C ILE A 119 -4.34 -5.27 2.90
N GLU A 120 -3.87 -5.83 1.79
CA GLU A 120 -3.51 -5.05 0.61
C GLU A 120 -4.31 -5.52 -0.61
N PHE A 121 -4.94 -4.57 -1.29
CA PHE A 121 -5.64 -4.78 -2.55
C PHE A 121 -4.80 -4.17 -3.66
N TYR A 122 -4.33 -5.01 -4.60
CA TYR A 122 -3.55 -4.55 -5.74
C TYR A 122 -4.38 -4.57 -7.01
N PHE A 123 -4.50 -3.39 -7.60
CA PHE A 123 -5.22 -3.18 -8.86
C PHE A 123 -4.22 -3.07 -10.02
N LEU A 124 -4.44 -3.86 -11.06
CA LEU A 124 -3.76 -3.62 -12.33
C LEU A 124 -4.42 -2.42 -13.00
N MET A 125 -3.59 -1.47 -13.43
CA MET A 125 -4.07 -0.29 -14.12
C MET A 125 -3.96 -0.48 -15.63
N LYS A 126 -4.91 0.11 -16.38
CA LYS A 126 -4.84 0.14 -17.84
C LYS A 126 -3.67 1.01 -18.27
N PRO A 127 -2.81 0.56 -19.21
CA PRO A 127 -1.70 1.36 -19.68
C PRO A 127 -2.23 2.62 -20.42
N ARG A 128 -1.55 3.73 -20.22
CA ARG A 128 -1.80 5.01 -20.92
C ARG A 128 -0.99 5.14 -22.20
N GLY A 129 0.05 4.31 -22.38
CA GLY A 129 0.99 4.39 -23.48
C GLY A 129 2.04 5.49 -23.33
N ILE A 130 2.23 6.03 -22.09
CA ILE A 130 3.17 7.10 -21.82
C ILE A 130 3.64 7.05 -20.36
N GLN A 131 4.94 7.24 -20.14
CA GLN A 131 5.58 7.20 -18.81
C GLN A 131 5.67 8.57 -18.12
N GLU A 132 5.22 9.64 -18.75
CA GLU A 132 5.27 10.99 -18.19
C GLU A 132 4.35 11.12 -16.96
N LEU A 133 4.90 11.68 -15.87
CA LEU A 133 4.25 11.89 -14.58
C LEU A 133 4.40 13.35 -14.16
N ASN A 134 3.38 13.94 -13.51
CA ASN A 134 3.27 15.38 -13.33
C ASN A 134 3.20 15.85 -11.86
N ALA A 135 3.32 14.95 -10.88
CA ALA A 135 3.30 15.33 -9.46
C ALA A 135 4.61 15.03 -8.75
N GLU A 136 4.88 15.73 -7.68
CA GLU A 136 5.79 15.33 -6.63
C GLU A 136 4.99 14.56 -5.58
N SER A 137 5.58 13.51 -5.03
CA SER A 137 5.00 12.69 -3.97
C SER A 137 5.88 12.73 -2.75
N TYR A 138 5.23 12.62 -1.57
CA TYR A 138 5.90 12.64 -0.28
C TYR A 138 5.36 11.52 0.59
N GLY A 139 6.25 10.69 1.09
CA GLY A 139 5.90 9.63 2.02
C GLY A 139 5.36 10.16 3.36
N TRP A 140 4.83 9.28 4.18
CA TRP A 140 4.26 9.60 5.50
C TRP A 140 5.28 10.32 6.44
N ASN A 141 6.58 10.12 6.25
CA ASN A 141 7.67 10.81 6.95
C ASN A 141 8.02 12.17 6.33
N ARG A 142 7.24 12.65 5.34
CA ARG A 142 7.45 13.87 4.55
C ARG A 142 8.75 13.87 3.72
N GLU A 143 9.38 12.74 3.53
CA GLU A 143 10.43 12.61 2.54
C GLU A 143 9.85 12.55 1.13
N ARG A 144 10.55 13.17 0.19
CA ARG A 144 10.19 13.08 -1.22
C ARG A 144 10.36 11.65 -1.71
N GLU A 145 9.35 11.15 -2.37
CA GLU A 145 9.37 9.87 -3.04
C GLU A 145 9.92 10.01 -4.46
N GLU A 146 10.86 9.15 -4.78
CA GLU A 146 11.41 9.03 -6.11
C GLU A 146 10.63 7.96 -6.88
N LYS A 147 10.30 8.28 -8.14
CA LYS A 147 9.57 7.41 -9.06
C LYS A 147 10.54 6.74 -10.00
N HIS A 148 10.43 5.42 -10.10
CA HIS A 148 11.32 4.62 -10.94
C HIS A 148 10.50 3.71 -11.85
N TRP A 149 10.85 3.70 -13.13
CA TRP A 149 10.32 2.76 -14.11
C TRP A 149 11.29 1.59 -14.25
N ILE A 150 10.95 0.44 -13.67
CA ILE A 150 11.80 -0.75 -13.64
C ILE A 150 11.35 -1.71 -14.74
N PRO A 151 12.24 -2.16 -15.65
CA PRO A 151 11.92 -3.19 -16.62
C PRO A 151 11.36 -4.44 -15.93
N LEU A 152 10.30 -5.03 -16.49
CA LEU A 152 9.63 -6.18 -15.87
C LEU A 152 10.58 -7.37 -15.62
N GLU A 153 11.57 -7.55 -16.50
CA GLU A 153 12.62 -8.57 -16.35
C GLU A 153 13.58 -8.31 -15.17
N GLU A 154 13.68 -7.05 -14.72
CA GLU A 154 14.55 -6.65 -13.61
C GLU A 154 13.80 -6.60 -12.26
N VAL A 155 12.47 -6.67 -12.23
CA VAL A 155 11.66 -6.57 -11.00
C VAL A 155 12.07 -7.63 -9.95
N SER A 156 12.48 -8.81 -10.39
CA SER A 156 12.95 -9.86 -9.47
C SER A 156 14.29 -9.55 -8.80
N GLN A 157 15.06 -8.59 -9.31
CA GLN A 157 16.42 -8.26 -8.88
C GLN A 157 16.45 -7.08 -7.88
N ILE A 158 15.38 -6.29 -7.80
CA ILE A 158 15.26 -5.18 -6.85
C ILE A 158 14.60 -5.64 -5.53
N ASP A 159 14.79 -4.91 -4.44
CA ASP A 159 14.06 -5.16 -3.20
C ASP A 159 12.69 -4.48 -3.22
N LEU A 160 11.77 -5.04 -4.01
CA LEU A 160 10.37 -4.61 -4.06
C LEU A 160 9.57 -5.30 -2.95
N ARG A 161 8.78 -4.53 -2.21
CA ARG A 161 7.95 -5.01 -1.10
C ARG A 161 6.45 -4.84 -1.41
N PRO A 162 5.60 -5.80 -0.98
CA PRO A 162 5.92 -7.11 -0.42
C PRO A 162 6.67 -8.02 -1.39
N GLN A 163 7.44 -8.99 -0.86
CA GLN A 163 8.35 -9.81 -1.67
C GLN A 163 7.66 -10.62 -2.77
N PHE A 164 6.41 -11.02 -2.59
CA PHE A 164 5.69 -11.79 -3.59
C PHE A 164 5.58 -11.05 -4.94
N LEU A 165 5.56 -9.72 -4.95
CA LEU A 165 5.53 -8.93 -6.19
C LEU A 165 6.75 -9.22 -7.07
N ARG A 166 7.91 -9.49 -6.47
CA ARG A 166 9.15 -9.82 -7.22
C ARG A 166 9.04 -11.13 -8.00
N THR A 167 8.36 -12.11 -7.43
CA THR A 167 8.33 -13.48 -7.97
C THR A 167 7.05 -13.79 -8.73
N ARG A 168 5.93 -13.14 -8.39
CA ARG A 168 4.61 -13.42 -8.95
C ARG A 168 4.18 -12.41 -10.02
N MET A 169 4.97 -11.35 -10.30
CA MET A 169 4.62 -10.35 -11.30
C MET A 169 4.24 -10.95 -12.68
N PRO A 170 4.99 -11.92 -13.24
CA PRO A 170 4.61 -12.50 -14.53
C PRO A 170 3.26 -13.23 -14.51
N GLU A 171 2.87 -13.82 -13.38
CA GLU A 171 1.58 -14.48 -13.21
C GLU A 171 0.45 -13.44 -13.08
N ILE A 172 0.68 -12.42 -12.26
CA ILE A 172 -0.26 -11.32 -12.04
C ILE A 172 -0.61 -10.63 -13.36
N LEU A 173 0.40 -10.33 -14.17
CA LEU A 173 0.21 -9.63 -15.46
C LEU A 173 -0.40 -10.51 -16.57
N LYS A 174 -0.34 -11.83 -16.46
CA LYS A 174 -0.91 -12.75 -17.45
C LYS A 174 -2.35 -13.12 -17.18
N GLY A 175 -2.79 -13.00 -15.93
CA GLY A 175 -4.09 -13.49 -15.48
C GLY A 175 -5.15 -12.39 -15.46
N ASN A 176 -6.39 -12.77 -15.79
CA ASN A 176 -7.58 -11.95 -15.55
C ASN A 176 -8.34 -12.43 -14.30
N SER A 177 -7.69 -13.22 -13.44
CA SER A 177 -8.29 -13.78 -12.24
C SER A 177 -7.66 -13.20 -10.99
N LEU A 178 -8.50 -12.92 -9.99
CA LEU A 178 -8.05 -12.49 -8.69
C LEU A 178 -7.16 -13.56 -8.02
N ILE A 179 -6.00 -13.16 -7.53
CA ILE A 179 -5.06 -14.01 -6.79
C ILE A 179 -5.14 -13.64 -5.31
N HIS A 180 -5.34 -14.62 -4.42
CA HIS A 180 -5.21 -14.43 -2.99
C HIS A 180 -3.83 -14.91 -2.53
N ILE A 181 -3.11 -14.07 -1.79
CA ILE A 181 -1.76 -14.33 -1.30
C ILE A 181 -1.72 -14.13 0.22
N VAL A 182 -1.08 -15.07 0.90
CA VAL A 182 -0.66 -14.90 2.29
C VAL A 182 0.87 -14.78 2.29
N ASN A 183 1.36 -13.57 2.56
CA ASN A 183 2.79 -13.27 2.66
C ASN A 183 3.18 -13.16 4.13
N ASP A 184 4.12 -13.98 4.60
CA ASP A 184 4.54 -13.98 6.00
C ASP A 184 6.07 -13.86 6.11
N ASP A 185 6.51 -12.62 6.28
CA ASP A 185 7.92 -12.24 6.43
C ASP A 185 8.29 -11.92 7.90
N ARG A 186 7.49 -12.38 8.86
CA ARG A 186 7.81 -12.20 10.29
C ARG A 186 9.09 -12.95 10.64
N LYS A 187 9.95 -12.31 11.42
CA LYS A 187 11.11 -13.00 12.01
C LYS A 187 10.60 -14.14 12.91
N LYS A 188 10.99 -15.35 12.60
CA LYS A 188 10.73 -16.55 13.42
C LYS A 188 11.70 -16.60 14.57
#